data_b830d204d739225ddd12b72476f76aaf
#
_entry.id   b830d204d739225ddd12b72476f76aaf
#
_cell.length_a   1.000
_cell.length_b   1.000
_cell.length_c   1.000
_cell.angle_alpha   90.00
_cell.angle_beta   90.00
_cell.angle_gamma   90.00
#
_symmetry.space_group_name_H-M   'P 1'
#
loop_
_entity.id
_entity.type
_entity.pdbx_description
1 polymer ?
#
loop_
_entity_poly.entity_id
_entity_poly.type
_entity_poly.pdbx_seq_one_letter_code
_entity_poly.pdbx_strand_id
1 'polypeptide(L)'
;MVVAGALVAPVYAQSRGDAASRIQRLEDRADIERLLIEYGRTLDARDFQAYSELFARDGVWSGGMGTVQGPAAIKAFMEKAIPGPNTAHNFHVLSNFAIDVNGDTATAWSRWTFMAPGPNNTAVAAQSGRYDDTLVREDGRWKFKRRTASNDIPAGGPQK
;
A
#
# COMPACT_ATOMS: atom_id res chain seq x y z
N MET A 1 17.91 -28.79 -57.13
CA MET A 1 18.57 -28.54 -55.86
C MET A 1 17.82 -27.37 -55.19
N VAL A 2 16.94 -27.67 -54.25
CA VAL A 2 16.14 -26.64 -53.56
C VAL A 2 16.89 -26.31 -52.26
N VAL A 3 17.38 -25.12 -52.10
CA VAL A 3 18.01 -24.63 -50.89
C VAL A 3 16.88 -24.17 -49.98
N ALA A 4 16.61 -24.92 -48.92
CA ALA A 4 15.68 -24.51 -47.85
C ALA A 4 16.34 -23.38 -47.01
N GLY A 5 15.87 -22.18 -47.21
CA GLY A 5 16.24 -21.06 -46.32
C GLY A 5 15.62 -21.22 -44.93
N ALA A 6 16.43 -21.51 -43.96
CA ALA A 6 15.99 -21.50 -42.55
C ALA A 6 15.66 -20.04 -42.15
N LEU A 7 14.39 -19.75 -41.85
CA LEU A 7 13.94 -18.51 -41.24
C LEU A 7 14.50 -18.44 -39.81
N VAL A 8 15.56 -17.69 -39.62
CA VAL A 8 16.05 -17.31 -38.29
C VAL A 8 15.05 -16.33 -37.73
N ALA A 9 14.11 -16.81 -36.90
CA ALA A 9 13.21 -15.94 -36.13
C ALA A 9 14.05 -15.02 -35.23
N PRO A 10 13.76 -13.72 -35.16
CA PRO A 10 14.71 -12.76 -34.60
C PRO A 10 14.78 -12.88 -33.07
N VAL A 11 15.98 -13.16 -32.56
CA VAL A 11 16.41 -13.04 -31.18
C VAL A 11 16.00 -11.66 -30.57
N TYR A 12 15.87 -10.65 -31.41
CA TYR A 12 15.41 -9.29 -31.06
C TYR A 12 13.96 -9.18 -30.58
N ALA A 13 13.05 -10.10 -30.96
CA ALA A 13 11.67 -10.08 -30.51
C ALA A 13 11.56 -10.57 -29.04
N GLN A 14 12.37 -11.53 -28.69
CA GLN A 14 12.41 -12.12 -27.34
C GLN A 14 13.03 -11.13 -26.31
N SER A 15 14.08 -10.40 -26.70
CA SER A 15 14.69 -9.37 -25.87
C SER A 15 13.80 -8.15 -25.66
N ARG A 16 12.98 -7.77 -26.66
CA ARG A 16 12.01 -6.67 -26.54
C ARG A 16 10.84 -7.03 -25.62
N GLY A 17 10.33 -8.26 -25.70
CA GLY A 17 9.29 -8.76 -24.80
C GLY A 17 9.76 -8.81 -23.35
N ASP A 18 11.02 -9.23 -23.11
CA ASP A 18 11.62 -9.22 -21.79
C ASP A 18 11.81 -7.80 -21.23
N ALA A 19 12.27 -6.86 -22.06
CA ALA A 19 12.40 -5.45 -21.67
C ALA A 19 11.04 -4.82 -21.33
N ALA A 20 10.00 -5.04 -22.15
CA ALA A 20 8.66 -4.51 -21.89
C ALA A 20 8.07 -5.06 -20.57
N SER A 21 8.21 -6.36 -20.32
CA SER A 21 7.74 -6.96 -19.08
C SER A 21 8.51 -6.48 -17.84
N ARG A 22 9.80 -6.16 -17.99
CA ARG A 22 10.60 -5.58 -16.91
C ARG A 22 10.18 -4.14 -16.61
N ILE A 23 9.94 -3.34 -17.65
CA ILE A 23 9.42 -1.96 -17.51
C ILE A 23 8.08 -2.00 -16.80
N GLN A 24 7.14 -2.85 -17.24
CA GLN A 24 5.83 -2.97 -16.60
C GLN A 24 5.95 -3.30 -15.12
N ARG A 25 6.82 -4.23 -14.71
CA ARG A 25 7.04 -4.53 -13.28
C ARG A 25 7.60 -3.34 -12.51
N LEU A 26 8.44 -2.52 -13.11
CA LEU A 26 8.98 -1.31 -12.48
C LEU A 26 7.89 -0.25 -12.32
N GLU A 27 7.05 -0.06 -13.33
CA GLU A 27 5.89 0.84 -13.28
C GLU A 27 4.89 0.39 -12.21
N ASP A 28 4.55 -0.89 -12.19
CA ASP A 28 3.65 -1.48 -11.18
C ASP A 28 4.18 -1.28 -9.76
N ARG A 29 5.48 -1.51 -9.56
CA ARG A 29 6.13 -1.28 -8.27
C ARG A 29 6.06 0.19 -7.86
N ALA A 30 6.30 1.12 -8.80
CA ALA A 30 6.22 2.56 -8.54
C ALA A 30 4.78 3.00 -8.22
N ASP A 31 3.78 2.43 -8.90
CA ASP A 31 2.37 2.72 -8.65
C ASP A 31 1.90 2.16 -7.29
N ILE A 32 2.36 0.97 -6.92
CA ILE A 32 2.10 0.40 -5.60
C ILE A 32 2.75 1.25 -4.50
N GLU A 33 4.01 1.66 -4.67
CA GLU A 33 4.69 2.53 -3.71
C GLU A 33 3.93 3.86 -3.54
N ARG A 34 3.44 4.45 -4.62
CA ARG A 34 2.58 5.64 -4.58
C ARG A 34 1.28 5.36 -3.82
N LEU A 35 0.63 4.20 -4.03
CA LEU A 35 -0.57 3.79 -3.28
C LEU A 35 -0.30 3.70 -1.77
N LEU A 36 0.86 3.14 -1.37
CA LEU A 36 1.27 3.05 0.03
C LEU A 36 1.45 4.45 0.64
N ILE A 37 2.08 5.37 -0.09
CA ILE A 37 2.28 6.77 0.33
C ILE A 37 0.94 7.51 0.45
N GLU A 38 0.06 7.38 -0.55
CA GLU A 38 -1.26 8.00 -0.54
C GLU A 38 -2.14 7.54 0.62
N TYR A 39 -1.99 6.29 1.06
CA TYR A 39 -2.66 5.80 2.25
C TYR A 39 -2.30 6.63 3.50
N GLY A 40 -1.01 6.86 3.76
CA GLY A 40 -0.57 7.70 4.87
C GLY A 40 -1.05 9.15 4.71
N ARG A 41 -0.88 9.72 3.52
CA ARG A 41 -1.26 11.10 3.22
C ARG A 41 -2.75 11.36 3.44
N THR A 42 -3.62 10.50 2.94
CA THR A 42 -5.08 10.66 3.08
C THR A 42 -5.55 10.42 4.52
N LEU A 43 -4.94 9.45 5.21
CA LEU A 43 -5.19 9.20 6.63
C LEU A 43 -4.83 10.42 7.48
N ASP A 44 -3.66 10.99 7.29
CA ASP A 44 -3.17 12.16 8.04
C ASP A 44 -3.99 13.42 7.73
N ALA A 45 -4.41 13.58 6.48
CA ALA A 45 -5.31 14.67 6.08
C ALA A 45 -6.76 14.50 6.58
N ARG A 46 -7.14 13.32 7.12
CA ARG A 46 -8.54 12.96 7.45
C ARG A 46 -9.45 12.96 6.22
N ASP A 47 -8.88 12.80 5.02
CA ASP A 47 -9.64 12.63 3.80
C ASP A 47 -10.07 11.15 3.66
N PHE A 48 -11.07 10.77 4.47
CA PHE A 48 -11.53 9.38 4.51
C PHE A 48 -12.31 8.97 3.26
N GLN A 49 -12.75 9.92 2.45
CA GLN A 49 -13.27 9.61 1.13
C GLN A 49 -12.16 9.09 0.21
N ALA A 50 -11.11 9.89 0.00
CA ALA A 50 -9.97 9.48 -0.81
C ALA A 50 -9.25 8.26 -0.22
N TYR A 51 -9.12 8.17 1.11
CA TYR A 51 -8.57 7.01 1.81
C TYR A 51 -9.31 5.71 1.47
N SER A 52 -10.63 5.72 1.53
CA SER A 52 -11.44 4.53 1.27
C SER A 52 -11.38 4.07 -0.18
N GLU A 53 -11.19 5.00 -1.12
CA GLU A 53 -11.06 4.74 -2.56
C GLU A 53 -9.75 4.02 -2.92
N LEU A 54 -8.78 3.96 -2.00
CA LEU A 54 -7.55 3.17 -2.16
C LEU A 54 -7.80 1.66 -2.02
N PHE A 55 -8.95 1.25 -1.51
CA PHE A 55 -9.32 -0.14 -1.35
C PHE A 55 -10.14 -0.66 -2.53
N ALA A 56 -9.98 -1.95 -2.85
CA ALA A 56 -10.82 -2.65 -3.83
C ALA A 56 -12.29 -2.68 -3.35
N ARG A 57 -13.23 -2.98 -4.25
CA ARG A 57 -14.68 -3.04 -3.92
C ARG A 57 -14.97 -3.94 -2.73
N ASP A 58 -14.24 -5.04 -2.59
CA ASP A 58 -14.31 -5.98 -1.47
C ASP A 58 -13.05 -5.93 -0.57
N GLY A 59 -12.32 -4.83 -0.65
CA GLY A 59 -11.09 -4.61 0.10
C GLY A 59 -11.33 -4.62 1.61
N VAL A 60 -10.37 -5.12 2.37
CA VAL A 60 -10.45 -5.26 3.82
C VAL A 60 -9.37 -4.45 4.51
N TRP A 61 -9.76 -3.63 5.46
CA TRP A 61 -8.86 -3.06 6.45
C TRP A 61 -8.96 -3.83 7.76
N SER A 62 -7.82 -4.17 8.37
CA SER A 62 -7.74 -4.84 9.67
C SER A 62 -6.63 -4.23 10.52
N GLY A 63 -6.88 -4.06 11.81
CA GLY A 63 -5.89 -3.53 12.76
C GLY A 63 -6.39 -3.61 14.19
N GLY A 64 -5.65 -3.01 15.14
CA GLY A 64 -5.97 -3.04 16.56
C GLY A 64 -7.35 -2.47 16.92
N MET A 65 -7.94 -1.64 16.06
CA MET A 65 -9.27 -1.06 16.25
C MET A 65 -10.41 -1.95 15.69
N GLY A 66 -10.11 -3.00 14.94
CA GLY A 66 -11.11 -3.89 14.35
C GLY A 66 -10.82 -4.31 12.91
N THR A 67 -11.84 -4.86 12.26
CA THR A 67 -11.78 -5.28 10.85
C THR A 67 -13.04 -4.81 10.14
N VAL A 68 -12.88 -4.21 8.96
CA VAL A 68 -13.99 -3.70 8.14
C VAL A 68 -13.74 -4.00 6.66
N GLN A 69 -14.81 -4.19 5.89
CA GLN A 69 -14.75 -4.56 4.48
C GLN A 69 -15.55 -3.61 3.60
N GLY A 70 -14.96 -3.26 2.48
CA GLY A 70 -15.52 -2.39 1.45
C GLY A 70 -15.32 -0.90 1.74
N PRO A 71 -15.13 -0.08 0.68
CA PRO A 71 -14.81 1.35 0.82
C PRO A 71 -15.78 2.13 1.70
N ALA A 72 -17.09 1.96 1.54
CA ALA A 72 -18.08 2.69 2.34
C ALA A 72 -17.98 2.38 3.84
N ALA A 73 -17.80 1.10 4.20
CA ALA A 73 -17.63 0.69 5.59
C ALA A 73 -16.28 1.15 6.18
N ILE A 74 -15.21 1.12 5.37
CA ILE A 74 -13.88 1.61 5.77
C ILE A 74 -13.95 3.12 6.05
N LYS A 75 -14.59 3.90 5.18
CA LYS A 75 -14.81 5.34 5.39
C LYS A 75 -15.52 5.60 6.70
N ALA A 76 -16.72 5.03 6.88
CA ALA A 76 -17.54 5.23 8.07
C ALA A 76 -16.81 4.79 9.37
N PHE A 77 -16.05 3.71 9.29
CA PHE A 77 -15.23 3.22 10.40
C PHE A 77 -14.13 4.22 10.79
N MET A 78 -13.41 4.77 9.81
CA MET A 78 -12.32 5.73 10.07
C MET A 78 -12.87 7.07 10.59
N GLU A 79 -13.97 7.58 10.05
CA GLU A 79 -14.66 8.78 10.54
C GLU A 79 -15.07 8.66 12.02
N LYS A 80 -15.50 7.46 12.42
CA LYS A 80 -15.86 7.17 13.81
C LYS A 80 -14.65 6.98 14.73
N ALA A 81 -13.61 6.27 14.23
CA ALA A 81 -12.43 5.91 15.03
C ALA A 81 -11.49 7.10 15.27
N ILE A 82 -11.42 8.01 14.31
CA ILE A 82 -10.51 9.16 14.31
C ILE A 82 -11.30 10.42 13.93
N PRO A 83 -12.20 10.89 14.80
CA PRO A 83 -13.10 11.99 14.48
C PRO A 83 -12.37 13.35 14.42
N GLY A 84 -12.91 14.24 13.59
CA GLY A 84 -12.49 15.62 13.49
C GLY A 84 -11.19 15.85 12.69
N PRO A 85 -10.78 17.11 12.55
CA PRO A 85 -9.58 17.48 11.81
C PRO A 85 -8.31 17.12 12.58
N ASN A 86 -7.21 16.94 11.86
CA ASN A 86 -5.89 16.70 12.44
C ASN A 86 -5.25 17.98 12.97
N THR A 87 -5.78 18.53 14.06
CA THR A 87 -5.29 19.76 14.67
C THR A 87 -3.95 19.61 15.40
N ALA A 88 -3.59 18.39 15.76
CA ALA A 88 -2.31 18.08 16.39
C ALA A 88 -1.15 18.00 15.39
N HIS A 89 -1.42 18.10 14.08
CA HIS A 89 -0.42 17.99 13.01
C HIS A 89 0.43 16.71 13.09
N ASN A 90 -0.17 15.62 13.60
CA ASN A 90 0.48 14.33 13.62
C ASN A 90 0.46 13.68 12.22
N PHE A 91 1.41 12.81 11.96
CA PHE A 91 1.54 12.16 10.65
C PHE A 91 2.25 10.81 10.72
N HIS A 92 2.07 10.02 9.67
CA HIS A 92 2.73 8.74 9.50
C HIS A 92 3.96 8.88 8.58
N VAL A 93 5.09 8.36 9.03
CA VAL A 93 6.27 8.11 8.19
C VAL A 93 6.20 6.67 7.74
N LEU A 94 6.12 6.44 6.43
CA LEU A 94 6.17 5.09 5.86
C LEU A 94 7.56 4.83 5.29
N SER A 95 8.05 3.60 5.48
CA SER A 95 9.41 3.22 5.06
C SER A 95 9.52 1.71 4.80
N ASN A 96 10.69 1.29 4.31
CA ASN A 96 11.09 -0.11 4.15
C ASN A 96 10.10 -0.90 3.28
N PHE A 97 9.73 -0.36 2.12
CA PHE A 97 8.81 -1.02 1.20
C PHE A 97 9.43 -2.26 0.57
N ALA A 98 8.88 -3.44 0.88
CA ALA A 98 9.13 -4.68 0.15
C ALA A 98 7.88 -5.00 -0.66
N ILE A 99 7.99 -5.02 -1.99
CA ILE A 99 6.87 -5.16 -2.92
C ILE A 99 7.19 -6.25 -3.92
N ASP A 100 6.32 -7.26 -4.01
CA ASP A 100 6.40 -8.37 -4.94
C ASP A 100 5.16 -8.38 -5.85
N VAL A 101 5.37 -8.17 -7.15
CA VAL A 101 4.32 -8.08 -8.18
C VAL A 101 4.22 -9.40 -8.94
N ASN A 102 3.00 -9.92 -9.07
CA ASN A 102 2.69 -11.12 -9.83
C ASN A 102 1.43 -10.89 -10.70
N GLY A 103 1.64 -10.41 -11.93
CA GLY A 103 0.55 -10.02 -12.84
C GLY A 103 -0.33 -8.92 -12.24
N ASP A 104 -1.61 -9.19 -12.10
CA ASP A 104 -2.59 -8.26 -11.53
C ASP A 104 -2.78 -8.37 -10.01
N THR A 105 -1.88 -9.10 -9.34
CA THR A 105 -1.82 -9.21 -7.89
C THR A 105 -0.44 -8.84 -7.37
N ALA A 106 -0.36 -8.38 -6.12
CA ALA A 106 0.91 -8.11 -5.46
C ALA A 106 0.79 -8.33 -3.96
N THR A 107 1.94 -8.48 -3.30
CA THR A 107 2.07 -8.35 -1.86
C THR A 107 2.98 -7.17 -1.55
N ALA A 108 2.72 -6.50 -0.43
CA ALA A 108 3.62 -5.48 0.06
C ALA A 108 3.76 -5.59 1.58
N TRP A 109 4.96 -5.32 2.04
CA TRP A 109 5.27 -5.15 3.45
C TRP A 109 5.93 -3.79 3.63
N SER A 110 5.56 -3.05 4.70
CA SER A 110 6.17 -1.77 5.00
C SER A 110 6.16 -1.47 6.50
N ARG A 111 7.05 -0.57 6.91
CA ARG A 111 7.04 0.00 8.25
C ARG A 111 6.31 1.32 8.28
N TRP A 112 5.64 1.59 9.40
CA TRP A 112 5.09 2.91 9.71
C TRP A 112 5.57 3.38 11.07
N THR A 113 5.73 4.69 11.20
CA THR A 113 5.99 5.38 12.47
C THR A 113 5.02 6.56 12.58
N PHE A 114 4.26 6.60 13.66
CA PHE A 114 3.37 7.71 13.95
C PHE A 114 4.13 8.78 14.72
N MET A 115 4.24 9.94 14.11
CA MET A 115 4.89 11.13 14.68
C MET A 115 3.83 12.03 15.31
N ALA A 116 4.07 12.47 16.51
CA ALA A 116 3.18 13.35 17.26
C ALA A 116 3.97 14.45 17.97
N PRO A 117 3.32 15.58 18.35
CA PRO A 117 3.92 16.56 19.24
C PRO A 117 4.18 15.97 20.62
N GLY A 118 5.40 16.10 21.09
CA GLY A 118 5.82 15.77 22.45
C GLY A 118 5.96 17.00 23.35
N PRO A 119 6.55 16.84 24.54
CA PRO A 119 6.81 17.95 25.43
C PRO A 119 7.60 19.07 24.77
N ASN A 120 7.27 20.33 25.09
CA ASN A 120 7.87 21.52 24.48
C ASN A 120 7.78 21.57 22.93
N ASN A 121 6.73 21.00 22.36
CA ASN A 121 6.48 20.93 20.92
C ASN A 121 7.63 20.23 20.14
N THR A 122 8.31 19.28 20.75
CA THR A 122 9.29 18.44 20.07
C THR A 122 8.58 17.35 19.26
N ALA A 123 9.17 16.93 18.13
CA ALA A 123 8.66 15.79 17.37
C ALA A 123 9.03 14.48 18.07
N VAL A 124 8.04 13.63 18.37
CA VAL A 124 8.28 12.32 18.98
C VAL A 124 7.68 11.20 18.13
N ALA A 125 8.37 10.07 18.03
CA ALA A 125 7.84 8.85 17.51
C ALA A 125 6.96 8.20 18.60
N ALA A 126 5.64 8.41 18.52
CA ALA A 126 4.70 7.97 19.55
C ALA A 126 4.34 6.48 19.42
N GLN A 127 4.30 5.96 18.18
CA GLN A 127 4.00 4.57 17.87
C GLN A 127 4.78 4.12 16.63
N SER A 128 5.03 2.83 16.51
CA SER A 128 5.58 2.24 15.30
C SER A 128 5.04 0.83 15.09
N GLY A 129 4.98 0.42 13.83
CA GLY A 129 4.51 -0.90 13.48
C GLY A 129 4.77 -1.24 12.02
N ARG A 130 3.95 -2.15 11.51
CA ARG A 130 4.06 -2.61 10.13
C ARG A 130 2.70 -2.75 9.47
N TYR A 131 2.73 -2.73 8.15
CA TYR A 131 1.63 -3.14 7.30
C TYR A 131 1.99 -4.41 6.54
N ASP A 132 1.05 -5.34 6.49
CA ASP A 132 1.07 -6.53 5.66
C ASP A 132 -0.10 -6.42 4.68
N ASP A 133 0.21 -6.36 3.38
CA ASP A 133 -0.74 -6.03 2.33
C ASP A 133 -0.85 -7.11 1.28
N THR A 134 -2.06 -7.38 0.82
CA THR A 134 -2.33 -7.96 -0.49
C THR A 134 -3.01 -6.91 -1.36
N LEU A 135 -2.59 -6.84 -2.62
CA LEU A 135 -3.04 -5.84 -3.58
C LEU A 135 -3.58 -6.51 -4.83
N VAL A 136 -4.46 -5.81 -5.53
CA VAL A 136 -5.07 -6.25 -6.78
C VAL A 136 -5.17 -5.07 -7.73
N ARG A 137 -5.05 -5.34 -9.03
CA ARG A 137 -5.37 -4.35 -10.07
C ARG A 137 -6.86 -4.41 -10.34
N GLU A 138 -7.55 -3.31 -10.06
CA GLU A 138 -8.98 -3.13 -10.31
C GLU A 138 -9.19 -1.89 -11.15
N ASP A 139 -9.89 -2.02 -12.27
CA ASP A 139 -10.11 -0.92 -13.24
C ASP A 139 -8.80 -0.21 -13.66
N GLY A 140 -7.74 -0.99 -13.90
CA GLY A 140 -6.43 -0.52 -14.30
C GLY A 140 -5.59 0.15 -13.20
N ARG A 141 -6.04 0.16 -11.95
CA ARG A 141 -5.35 0.77 -10.82
C ARG A 141 -5.06 -0.25 -9.73
N TRP A 142 -3.92 -0.11 -9.07
CA TRP A 142 -3.62 -0.88 -7.87
C TRP A 142 -4.49 -0.43 -6.71
N LYS A 143 -5.01 -1.42 -5.95
CA LYS A 143 -5.90 -1.22 -4.80
C LYS A 143 -5.52 -2.19 -3.68
N PHE A 144 -5.77 -1.80 -2.43
CA PHE A 144 -5.68 -2.75 -1.32
C PHE A 144 -6.81 -3.77 -1.39
N LYS A 145 -6.45 -5.04 -1.60
CA LYS A 145 -7.36 -6.17 -1.39
C LYS A 145 -7.50 -6.47 0.09
N ARG A 146 -6.39 -6.39 0.82
CA ARG A 146 -6.34 -6.44 2.28
C ARG A 146 -5.15 -5.62 2.76
N ARG A 147 -5.36 -4.84 3.79
CA ARG A 147 -4.31 -4.24 4.61
C ARG A 147 -4.49 -4.68 6.05
N THR A 148 -3.40 -5.21 6.65
CA THR A 148 -3.32 -5.51 8.09
C THR A 148 -2.33 -4.56 8.73
N ALA A 149 -2.81 -3.76 9.69
CA ALA A 149 -2.00 -2.84 10.48
C ALA A 149 -1.67 -3.48 11.84
N SER A 150 -0.39 -3.65 12.12
CA SER A 150 0.11 -4.19 13.39
C SER A 150 0.95 -3.15 14.11
N ASN A 151 0.76 -3.03 15.43
CA ASN A 151 1.60 -2.19 16.28
C ASN A 151 2.74 -3.04 16.87
N ASP A 152 3.96 -2.55 16.73
CA ASP A 152 5.15 -3.18 17.32
C ASP A 152 5.64 -2.40 18.56
N ILE A 153 5.50 -1.05 18.56
CA ILE A 153 5.91 -0.16 19.65
C ILE A 153 4.86 0.95 19.86
N PRO A 154 4.31 1.18 21.07
CA PRO A 154 4.36 0.21 22.18
C PRO A 154 3.70 -1.08 21.75
N ALA A 155 4.21 -2.19 22.24
CA ALA A 155 3.61 -3.49 21.97
C ALA A 155 2.15 -3.47 22.44
N GLY A 156 1.22 -3.76 21.54
CA GLY A 156 -0.20 -3.78 21.84
C GLY A 156 -0.56 -4.92 22.78
N GLY A 157 -0.63 -4.64 24.08
CA GLY A 157 -1.01 -5.61 25.10
C GLY A 157 0.11 -6.57 25.54
N PRO A 158 -0.09 -7.35 26.61
CA PRO A 158 0.89 -8.30 27.09
C PRO A 158 1.14 -9.35 26.01
N GLN A 159 2.38 -9.43 25.55
CA GLN A 159 2.82 -10.56 24.74
C GLN A 159 2.71 -11.82 25.62
N LYS A 160 1.80 -12.71 25.23
CA LYS A 160 1.71 -14.04 25.84
C LYS A 160 2.75 -14.95 25.24
#